data_85d8e3b3003b199cc5d5bc9c8e1d7b11
#
_entry.id   85d8e3b3003b199cc5d5bc9c8e1d7b11
#
_cell.length_a   1.000
_cell.length_b   1.000
_cell.length_c   1.000
_cell.angle_alpha   90.00
_cell.angle_beta   90.00
_cell.angle_gamma   90.00
#
_symmetry.space_group_name_H-M   'P 1'
#
loop_
_entity.id
_entity.type
_entity.pdbx_description
1 polymer ?
#
loop_
_entity_poly.entity_id
_entity_poly.type
_entity_poly.pdbx_seq_one_letter_code
_entity_poly.pdbx_strand_id
1 'polypeptide(L)'
;MKIGINHFKGVTMKKESIFEKTKIKGMVIKGKFLPPTNNKNPRAKVTHKRDSNTTYSKTIGWNSNIDAVDNYYNACIEMLKEWELKEYSDNLEVLALGYDHDHYYFIVQSKVF
;
A
#
# COMPACT_ATOMS: atom_id res chain seq x y z
N MET A 1 -7.37 24.76 -17.88
CA MET A 1 -7.55 24.10 -18.11
C MET A 1 -7.71 23.86 -18.28
N LYS A 2 -7.52 24.08 -18.48
CA LYS A 2 -7.72 23.45 -18.85
C LYS A 2 -8.04 22.95 -18.68
N ILE A 3 -8.11 23.35 -18.89
CA ILE A 3 -8.41 22.52 -19.10
C ILE A 3 -8.61 22.21 -19.44
N GLY A 4 -8.64 22.71 -19.98
CA GLY A 4 -8.85 21.98 -20.31
C GLY A 4 -8.97 21.76 -20.94
N ILE A 5 -9.09 21.80 -21.34
CA ILE A 5 -9.24 21.24 -22.09
C ILE A 5 -9.09 21.03 -22.76
N ASN A 6 -9.00 21.45 -23.13
CA ASN A 6 -8.89 20.86 -23.87
C ASN A 6 -8.67 20.68 -24.38
N HIS A 7 -8.58 20.96 -24.87
CA HIS A 7 -8.40 20.40 -25.42
C HIS A 7 -8.31 20.03 -25.75
N PHE A 8 -8.55 20.30 -26.28
CA PHE A 8 -8.50 19.53 -26.82
C PHE A 8 -8.59 19.28 -27.55
N LYS A 9 -8.93 19.61 -27.71
CA LYS A 9 -9.15 19.26 -28.53
C LYS A 9 -9.24 18.69 -29.42
N GLY A 10 -10.04 18.87 -29.50
CA GLY A 10 -10.34 17.98 -30.56
C GLY A 10 -9.18 17.29 -31.16
N VAL A 11 -8.21 17.59 -30.71
CA VAL A 11 -7.00 16.89 -31.09
C VAL A 11 -7.21 15.41 -30.87
N THR A 12 -7.06 14.69 -31.92
CA THR A 12 -7.05 13.25 -31.78
C THR A 12 -5.78 12.87 -31.11
N MET A 13 -5.86 12.79 -29.84
CA MET A 13 -4.74 12.30 -29.12
C MET A 13 -4.85 10.81 -29.02
N LYS A 14 -3.72 10.17 -29.13
CA LYS A 14 -3.66 8.80 -28.74
C LYS A 14 -4.13 8.75 -27.30
N LYS A 15 -5.16 7.99 -27.06
CA LYS A 15 -5.69 7.89 -25.71
C LYS A 15 -4.87 6.91 -24.92
N GLU A 16 -4.17 7.42 -23.93
CA GLU A 16 -3.55 6.58 -22.93
C GLU A 16 -4.57 6.33 -21.83
N SER A 17 -4.58 5.13 -21.30
CA SER A 17 -5.39 4.84 -20.13
C SER A 17 -4.83 5.59 -18.94
N ILE A 18 -5.66 5.82 -17.94
CA ILE A 18 -5.21 6.40 -16.68
C ILE A 18 -4.08 5.54 -16.08
N PHE A 19 -4.20 4.24 -16.21
CA PHE A 19 -3.17 3.34 -15.70
C PHE A 19 -1.81 3.62 -16.32
N GLU A 20 -1.78 3.84 -17.65
CA GLU A 20 -0.53 4.12 -18.33
C GLU A 20 0.05 5.49 -17.97
N LYS A 21 -0.82 6.47 -17.74
CA LYS A 21 -0.38 7.83 -17.38
C LYS A 21 0.14 7.92 -15.96
N THR A 22 -0.30 7.03 -15.09
CA THR A 22 0.07 7.09 -13.69
C THR A 22 1.49 6.59 -13.51
N LYS A 23 2.35 7.44 -12.94
CA LYS A 23 3.77 7.13 -12.77
C LYS A 23 4.02 6.13 -11.66
N ILE A 24 3.26 6.21 -10.60
CA ILE A 24 3.43 5.33 -9.43
C ILE A 24 2.19 4.48 -9.33
N LYS A 25 2.36 3.17 -9.40
CA LYS A 25 1.27 2.23 -9.31
C LYS A 25 1.78 0.91 -8.75
N GLY A 26 0.91 0.21 -8.09
CA GLY A 26 1.27 -1.06 -7.47
C GLY A 26 0.14 -1.56 -6.59
N MET A 27 0.46 -2.54 -5.78
CA MET A 27 -0.48 -3.08 -4.82
C MET A 27 -0.64 -2.13 -3.64
N VAL A 28 -1.85 -2.03 -3.11
CA VAL A 28 -2.07 -1.23 -1.90
C VAL A 28 -2.08 -2.14 -0.67
N ILE A 29 -1.33 -1.72 0.35
CA ILE A 29 -1.32 -2.38 1.64
C ILE A 29 -1.83 -1.35 2.64
N LYS A 30 -2.88 -1.71 3.39
CA LYS A 30 -3.54 -0.81 4.31
C LYS A 30 -3.12 -1.10 5.74
N GLY A 31 -2.69 -0.07 6.47
CA GLY A 31 -2.29 -0.17 7.87
C GLY A 31 -3.37 0.32 8.81
N LYS A 32 -3.58 -0.40 9.88
CA LYS A 32 -4.62 -0.13 10.86
C LYS A 32 -4.11 -0.39 12.27
N PHE A 33 -4.49 0.50 13.20
CA PHE A 33 -4.19 0.32 14.62
C PHE A 33 -5.20 -0.64 15.24
N LEU A 34 -4.69 -1.59 16.02
CA LEU A 34 -5.52 -2.47 16.83
C LEU A 34 -5.33 -2.08 18.29
N PRO A 35 -6.36 -1.53 18.94
CA PRO A 35 -6.23 -1.11 20.33
C PRO A 35 -6.02 -2.30 21.26
N PRO A 36 -5.48 -2.05 22.45
CA PRO A 36 -5.27 -3.11 23.42
C PRO A 36 -6.60 -3.70 23.89
N THR A 37 -6.57 -4.98 24.20
CA THR A 37 -7.70 -5.68 24.81
C THR A 37 -7.25 -6.23 26.14
N ASN A 38 -8.15 -6.91 26.85
CA ASN A 38 -7.79 -7.51 28.15
C ASN A 38 -6.64 -8.51 28.05
N ASN A 39 -6.50 -9.16 26.90
CA ASN A 39 -5.52 -10.23 26.70
C ASN A 39 -4.40 -9.87 25.74
N LYS A 40 -4.48 -8.70 25.10
CA LYS A 40 -3.53 -8.36 24.04
C LYS A 40 -3.09 -6.91 24.15
N ASN A 41 -1.81 -6.69 23.94
CA ASN A 41 -1.24 -5.35 23.83
C ASN A 41 -1.64 -4.70 22.51
N PRO A 42 -1.48 -3.37 22.37
CA PRO A 42 -1.76 -2.72 21.09
C PRO A 42 -0.88 -3.28 19.99
N ARG A 43 -1.41 -3.27 18.78
CA ARG A 43 -0.74 -3.87 17.61
C ARG A 43 -0.96 -3.03 16.37
N ALA A 44 -0.10 -3.23 15.40
CA ALA A 44 -0.26 -2.69 14.05
C ALA A 44 -0.61 -3.84 13.13
N LYS A 45 -1.64 -3.67 12.32
CA LYS A 45 -2.06 -4.67 11.35
C LYS A 45 -2.05 -4.07 9.95
N VAL A 46 -1.45 -4.78 9.01
CA VAL A 46 -1.51 -4.42 7.60
C VAL A 46 -2.25 -5.49 6.82
N THR A 47 -2.99 -5.07 5.80
CA THR A 47 -3.78 -5.98 4.98
C THR A 47 -3.64 -5.63 3.51
N HIS A 48 -3.71 -6.66 2.68
CA HIS A 48 -3.79 -6.51 1.24
C HIS A 48 -4.87 -7.45 0.72
N LYS A 49 -5.89 -6.89 0.11
CA LYS A 49 -6.97 -7.68 -0.46
C LYS A 49 -6.63 -7.96 -1.93
N ARG A 50 -6.27 -9.21 -2.20
CA ARG A 50 -5.88 -9.64 -3.53
C ARG A 50 -7.07 -9.76 -4.47
N ASP A 51 -8.14 -10.35 -3.96
CA ASP A 51 -9.39 -10.52 -4.70
C ASP A 51 -10.54 -10.67 -3.70
N SER A 52 -11.73 -10.94 -4.19
CA SER A 52 -12.92 -11.00 -3.33
C SER A 52 -12.84 -12.07 -2.25
N ASN A 53 -11.99 -13.07 -2.44
CA ASN A 53 -11.90 -14.22 -1.53
C ASN A 53 -10.58 -14.33 -0.78
N THR A 54 -9.59 -13.50 -1.13
CA THR A 54 -8.24 -13.66 -0.59
C THR A 54 -7.75 -12.34 0.00
N THR A 55 -7.47 -12.35 1.29
CA THR A 55 -6.88 -11.21 2.00
C THR A 55 -5.66 -11.69 2.75
N TYR A 56 -4.54 -11.01 2.52
CA TYR A 56 -3.32 -11.25 3.28
C TYR A 56 -3.24 -10.23 4.40
N SER A 57 -2.72 -10.65 5.54
CA SER A 57 -2.54 -9.72 6.65
C SER A 57 -1.30 -10.07 7.45
N LYS A 58 -0.76 -9.08 8.13
CA LYS A 58 0.34 -9.24 9.06
C LYS A 58 0.08 -8.33 10.25
N THR A 59 0.28 -8.87 11.45
CA THR A 59 0.08 -8.12 12.68
C THR A 59 1.35 -8.19 13.49
N ILE A 60 1.82 -7.03 13.96
CA ILE A 60 3.00 -6.95 14.84
C ILE A 60 2.67 -6.14 16.07
N GLY A 61 3.48 -6.31 17.13
CA GLY A 61 3.32 -5.53 18.34
C GLY A 61 3.57 -4.04 18.08
N TRP A 62 2.85 -3.21 18.78
CA TRP A 62 3.02 -1.75 18.69
C TRP A 62 4.25 -1.31 19.46
N ASN A 63 5.06 -0.49 18.84
CA ASN A 63 6.23 0.13 19.47
C ASN A 63 5.93 1.61 19.72
N SER A 64 5.71 1.98 20.98
CA SER A 64 5.35 3.35 21.32
C SER A 64 6.54 4.32 21.27
N ASN A 65 7.75 3.82 21.03
CA ASN A 65 8.94 4.66 20.91
C ASN A 65 9.14 5.21 19.52
N ILE A 66 8.33 4.78 18.55
CA ILE A 66 8.42 5.27 17.18
C ILE A 66 7.06 5.80 16.75
N ASP A 67 7.03 6.54 15.66
CA ASP A 67 5.80 7.13 15.16
C ASP A 67 4.83 6.06 14.67
N ALA A 68 3.55 6.43 14.61
CA ALA A 68 2.52 5.52 14.15
C ALA A 68 2.81 4.99 12.75
N VAL A 69 3.19 5.87 11.83
CA VAL A 69 3.47 5.47 10.45
C VAL A 69 4.61 4.44 10.39
N ASP A 70 5.61 4.58 11.27
CA ASP A 70 6.73 3.65 11.29
C ASP A 70 6.30 2.27 11.80
N ASN A 71 5.34 2.22 12.71
CA ASN A 71 4.76 0.96 13.14
C ASN A 71 4.11 0.22 11.98
N TYR A 72 3.29 0.94 11.19
CA TYR A 72 2.64 0.33 10.03
C TYR A 72 3.64 -0.04 8.95
N TYR A 73 4.66 0.81 8.76
CA TYR A 73 5.70 0.51 7.79
C TYR A 73 6.44 -0.78 8.15
N ASN A 74 6.79 -0.94 9.42
CA ASN A 74 7.46 -2.16 9.89
C ASN A 74 6.60 -3.40 9.67
N ALA A 75 5.30 -3.30 9.92
CA ALA A 75 4.38 -4.40 9.65
C ALA A 75 4.33 -4.72 8.16
N CYS A 76 4.31 -3.69 7.33
CA CYS A 76 4.34 -3.84 5.88
C CYS A 76 5.61 -4.58 5.44
N ILE A 77 6.77 -4.15 5.93
CA ILE A 77 8.04 -4.78 5.58
C ILE A 77 8.05 -6.26 6.00
N GLU A 78 7.53 -6.59 7.18
CA GLU A 78 7.45 -7.98 7.62
C GLU A 78 6.55 -8.82 6.68
N MET A 79 5.45 -8.24 6.22
CA MET A 79 4.59 -8.94 5.26
C MET A 79 5.31 -9.17 3.93
N LEU A 80 6.03 -8.15 3.45
CA LEU A 80 6.78 -8.27 2.20
C LEU A 80 7.87 -9.34 2.28
N LYS A 81 8.55 -9.41 3.41
CA LYS A 81 9.56 -10.45 3.63
C LYS A 81 8.94 -11.84 3.56
N GLU A 82 7.76 -12.02 4.14
CA GLU A 82 7.06 -13.30 4.05
C GLU A 82 6.73 -13.66 2.60
N TRP A 83 6.28 -12.68 1.83
CA TRP A 83 5.95 -12.92 0.42
C TRP A 83 7.17 -13.30 -0.39
N GLU A 84 8.31 -12.68 -0.13
CA GLU A 84 9.56 -13.01 -0.81
C GLU A 84 10.03 -14.41 -0.45
N LEU A 85 9.93 -14.77 0.83
CA LEU A 85 10.32 -16.11 1.28
C LEU A 85 9.45 -17.21 0.67
N LYS A 86 8.18 -16.90 0.41
CA LYS A 86 7.26 -17.86 -0.22
C LYS A 86 7.30 -17.77 -1.74
N GLU A 87 8.20 -16.97 -2.28
CA GLU A 87 8.37 -16.79 -3.72
C GLU A 87 7.13 -16.28 -4.44
N TYR A 88 6.28 -15.56 -3.70
CA TYR A 88 5.15 -14.90 -4.34
C TYR A 88 5.59 -13.77 -5.24
N SER A 89 6.70 -13.14 -4.89
CA SER A 89 7.25 -12.03 -5.67
C SER A 89 8.65 -11.73 -5.16
N ASP A 90 9.50 -11.26 -6.08
CA ASP A 90 10.87 -10.90 -5.73
C ASP A 90 11.04 -9.39 -5.68
N ASN A 91 11.98 -8.94 -4.84
CA ASN A 91 12.44 -7.55 -4.84
C ASN A 91 11.30 -6.55 -4.73
N LEU A 92 10.45 -6.74 -3.74
CA LEU A 92 9.36 -5.82 -3.48
C LEU A 92 9.87 -4.56 -2.81
N GLU A 93 9.31 -3.42 -3.17
CA GLU A 93 9.65 -2.16 -2.54
C GLU A 93 8.41 -1.30 -2.33
N VAL A 94 8.46 -0.47 -1.30
CA VAL A 94 7.42 0.51 -1.01
C VAL A 94 7.74 1.76 -1.81
N LEU A 95 6.83 2.15 -2.70
CA LEU A 95 7.01 3.30 -3.59
C LEU A 95 6.41 4.58 -3.07
N ALA A 96 5.35 4.47 -2.29
CA ALA A 96 4.60 5.66 -1.88
C ALA A 96 3.82 5.38 -0.62
N LEU A 97 3.51 6.44 0.09
CA LEU A 97 2.71 6.43 1.31
C LEU A 97 1.55 7.40 1.14
N GLY A 98 0.35 6.93 1.45
CA GLY A 98 -0.82 7.78 1.55
C GLY A 98 -1.49 7.56 2.89
N TYR A 99 -2.39 8.44 3.25
CA TYR A 99 -3.12 8.29 4.50
C TYR A 99 -4.43 9.02 4.46
N ASP A 100 -5.35 8.57 5.29
CA ASP A 100 -6.58 9.29 5.56
C ASP A 100 -6.78 9.32 7.07
N HIS A 101 -7.96 9.71 7.51
CA HIS A 101 -8.25 9.82 8.95
C HIS A 101 -8.04 8.50 9.69
N ASP A 102 -8.35 7.37 9.05
CA ASP A 102 -8.42 6.09 9.74
C ASP A 102 -7.24 5.16 9.46
N HIS A 103 -6.55 5.36 8.33
CA HIS A 103 -5.58 4.37 7.86
C HIS A 103 -4.38 4.99 7.21
N TYR A 104 -3.30 4.22 7.16
CA TYR A 104 -2.17 4.48 6.29
C TYR A 104 -2.16 3.47 5.15
N TYR A 105 -1.69 3.91 3.98
CA TYR A 105 -1.68 3.07 2.79
C TYR A 105 -0.28 3.09 2.18
N PHE A 106 0.21 1.92 1.83
CA PHE A 106 1.51 1.80 1.16
C PHE A 106 1.30 1.24 -0.23
N ILE A 107 1.96 1.83 -1.20
CA ILE A 107 1.94 1.32 -2.57
C ILE A 107 3.22 0.54 -2.78
N VAL A 108 3.09 -0.71 -3.18
CA VAL A 108 4.19 -1.66 -3.26
C VAL A 108 4.28 -2.22 -4.67
N GLN A 109 5.49 -2.33 -5.19
CA GLN A 109 5.72 -2.87 -6.51
C GLN A 109 6.98 -3.71 -6.53
N SER A 110 7.04 -4.66 -7.45
CA SER A 110 8.27 -5.40 -7.68
C SER A 110 9.28 -4.50 -8.38
N LYS A 111 10.54 -4.57 -7.95
CA LYS A 111 11.63 -3.83 -8.59
C LYS A 111 12.05 -4.46 -9.91
N VAL A 112 11.75 -5.73 -10.08
CA VAL A 112 12.17 -6.48 -11.26
C VAL A 112 11.00 -6.65 -12.20
N PHE A 113 11.20 -6.29 -13.43
CA PHE A 113 10.19 -6.38 -14.47
C PHE A 113 10.63 -7.31 -15.58
#